data_3e890315b565b2c471ab253d870441b3
#
_entry.id   3e890315b565b2c471ab253d870441b3
#
_cell.length_a   1.000
_cell.length_b   1.000
_cell.length_c   1.000
_cell.angle_alpha   90.00
_cell.angle_beta   90.00
_cell.angle_gamma   90.00
#
_symmetry.space_group_name_H-M   'P 1'
#
loop_
_entity.id
_entity.type
_entity.pdbx_description
1 polymer ?
#
loop_
_entity_poly.entity_id
_entity_poly.type
_entity_poly.pdbx_seq_one_letter_code
_entity_poly.pdbx_strand_id
1 'polypeptide(L)'
;RARVTGDAADRFAFRTPSLRNVTETGPWGHAGAYADLRDFIAAHAAPRAALSEYARDVTLPDAGPEIAATDWSFMDDAAEVSALATAVRGPDRVLTETEVTALMAFLETLRDETALAGRLGIPETVPSGLPVDRP
;
A
#
# COMPACT_ATOMS: atom_id res chain seq x y z
N ARG A 1 -11.64 -8.57 3.16
CA ARG A 1 -11.87 -10.02 3.30
C ARG A 1 -13.30 -10.30 3.75
N ALA A 2 -13.89 -9.48 4.61
CA ALA A 2 -15.27 -9.64 5.10
C ALA A 2 -16.32 -9.88 3.99
N ARG A 3 -16.18 -9.22 2.83
CA ARG A 3 -17.07 -9.45 1.67
C ARG A 3 -17.01 -10.89 1.12
N VAL A 4 -15.90 -11.60 1.34
CA VAL A 4 -15.71 -12.97 0.85
C VAL A 4 -16.13 -13.99 1.90
N THR A 5 -15.77 -13.74 3.16
CA THR A 5 -16.04 -14.68 4.27
C THR A 5 -17.42 -14.49 4.89
N GLY A 6 -18.03 -13.32 4.75
CA GLY A 6 -19.27 -12.95 5.45
C GLY A 6 -19.05 -12.63 6.94
N ASP A 7 -17.82 -12.74 7.44
CA ASP A 7 -17.50 -12.49 8.85
C ASP A 7 -17.11 -11.02 9.07
N ALA A 8 -17.82 -10.33 9.96
CA ALA A 8 -17.52 -8.96 10.33
C ALA A 8 -16.13 -8.80 10.99
N ALA A 9 -15.61 -9.84 11.63
CA ALA A 9 -14.27 -9.84 12.22
C ALA A 9 -13.15 -9.78 11.17
N ASP A 10 -13.46 -10.10 9.91
CA ASP A 10 -12.55 -9.97 8.77
C ASP A 10 -12.57 -8.56 8.14
N ARG A 11 -13.34 -7.63 8.67
CA ARG A 11 -13.27 -6.23 8.25
C ARG A 11 -11.84 -5.72 8.44
N PHE A 12 -11.31 -4.98 7.47
CA PHE A 12 -9.91 -4.52 7.41
C PHE A 12 -8.84 -5.61 7.30
N ALA A 13 -9.23 -6.90 7.18
CA ALA A 13 -8.28 -7.97 6.93
C ALA A 13 -8.02 -8.15 5.43
N PHE A 14 -6.75 -8.27 5.08
CA PHE A 14 -6.28 -8.50 3.72
C PHE A 14 -5.45 -9.77 3.64
N ARG A 15 -5.30 -10.30 2.44
CA ARG A 15 -4.36 -11.37 2.17
C ARG A 15 -2.92 -10.83 2.31
N THR A 16 -2.05 -11.60 2.93
CA THR A 16 -0.61 -11.29 2.92
C THR A 16 -0.09 -11.35 1.48
N PRO A 17 0.41 -10.26 0.91
CA PRO A 17 0.95 -10.23 -0.44
C PRO A 17 2.34 -10.86 -0.50
N SER A 18 2.80 -11.19 -1.72
CA SER A 18 4.20 -11.55 -1.97
C SER A 18 5.08 -10.32 -1.80
N LEU A 19 6.28 -10.51 -1.28
CA LEU A 19 7.30 -9.46 -1.19
C LEU A 19 8.29 -9.48 -2.37
N ARG A 20 8.11 -10.41 -3.34
CA ARG A 20 8.94 -10.46 -4.55
C ARG A 20 8.81 -9.15 -5.32
N ASN A 21 9.94 -8.54 -5.66
CA ASN A 21 10.05 -7.27 -6.37
C ASN A 21 9.37 -6.09 -5.64
N VAL A 22 9.13 -6.18 -4.35
CA VAL A 22 8.40 -5.14 -3.62
C VAL A 22 9.09 -3.78 -3.68
N THR A 23 10.40 -3.73 -3.86
CA THR A 23 11.16 -2.47 -4.01
C THR A 23 10.86 -1.74 -5.33
N GLU A 24 10.31 -2.45 -6.33
CA GLU A 24 10.05 -1.93 -7.68
C GLU A 24 8.54 -1.74 -7.97
N THR A 25 7.68 -2.22 -7.07
CA THR A 25 6.24 -2.31 -7.34
C THR A 25 5.41 -1.33 -6.53
N GLY A 26 5.91 -0.11 -6.34
CA GLY A 26 5.13 0.97 -5.75
C GLY A 26 3.93 1.41 -6.60
N PRO A 27 3.02 2.21 -6.03
CA PRO A 27 2.99 2.67 -4.64
C PRO A 27 2.55 1.57 -3.66
N TRP A 28 2.89 1.73 -2.39
CA TRP A 28 2.72 0.71 -1.36
C TRP A 28 1.52 0.99 -0.44
N GLY A 29 1.16 -0.04 0.32
CA GLY A 29 0.01 -0.01 1.21
C GLY A 29 -1.32 -0.27 0.51
N HIS A 30 -2.42 -0.20 1.27
CA HIS A 30 -3.75 -0.37 0.70
C HIS A 30 -4.08 0.82 -0.21
N ALA A 31 -4.50 0.53 -1.43
CA ALA A 31 -4.81 1.53 -2.45
C ALA A 31 -3.63 2.48 -2.79
N GLY A 32 -2.38 2.04 -2.57
CA GLY A 32 -1.22 2.87 -2.89
C GLY A 32 -1.03 4.06 -1.94
N ALA A 33 -1.37 3.88 -0.65
CA ALA A 33 -1.35 4.96 0.35
C ALA A 33 0.02 5.59 0.61
N TYR A 34 1.10 4.97 0.15
CA TYR A 34 2.48 5.45 0.36
C TYR A 34 3.26 5.45 -0.93
N ALA A 35 3.83 6.59 -1.29
CA ALA A 35 4.70 6.75 -2.45
C ALA A 35 6.15 6.29 -2.18
N ASP A 36 6.56 6.21 -0.92
CA ASP A 36 7.89 5.78 -0.48
C ASP A 36 7.80 4.48 0.34
N LEU A 37 8.65 3.49 -0.02
CA LEU A 37 8.67 2.19 0.66
C LEU A 37 9.22 2.30 2.08
N ARG A 38 10.16 3.20 2.36
CA ARG A 38 10.72 3.39 3.70
C ARG A 38 9.65 3.90 4.65
N ASP A 39 8.85 4.87 4.19
CA ASP A 39 7.72 5.41 4.94
C ASP A 39 6.67 4.34 5.20
N PHE A 40 6.39 3.50 4.19
CA PHE A 40 5.47 2.38 4.36
C PHE A 40 5.99 1.32 5.36
N ILE A 41 7.28 1.02 5.36
CA ILE A 41 7.90 0.10 6.34
C ILE A 41 7.73 0.67 7.76
N ALA A 42 8.03 1.94 7.96
CA ALA A 42 7.86 2.60 9.25
C ALA A 42 6.40 2.60 9.71
N ALA A 43 5.49 2.95 8.82
CA ALA A 43 4.05 2.94 9.06
C ALA A 43 3.52 1.53 9.38
N HIS A 44 4.04 0.51 8.69
CA HIS A 44 3.64 -0.88 8.92
C HIS A 44 4.09 -1.39 10.30
N ALA A 45 5.22 -0.90 10.81
CA ALA A 45 5.73 -1.23 12.12
C ALA A 45 5.00 -0.48 13.26
N ALA A 46 4.51 0.74 13.00
CA ALA A 46 3.79 1.57 13.97
C ALA A 46 2.44 2.05 13.40
N PRO A 47 1.52 1.13 13.10
CA PRO A 47 0.33 1.43 12.29
C PRO A 47 -0.67 2.38 12.95
N ARG A 48 -0.76 2.44 14.29
CA ARG A 48 -1.66 3.40 14.96
C ARG A 48 -1.12 4.82 14.89
N ALA A 49 0.19 4.99 15.14
CA ALA A 49 0.87 6.28 14.99
C ALA A 49 0.75 6.75 13.54
N ALA A 50 1.10 5.88 12.59
CA ALA A 50 1.01 6.19 11.17
C ALA A 50 -0.40 6.57 10.72
N LEU A 51 -1.45 5.91 11.23
CA LEU A 51 -2.83 6.26 10.91
C LEU A 51 -3.21 7.65 11.41
N SER A 52 -2.75 8.04 12.62
CA SER A 52 -3.04 9.35 13.20
C SER A 52 -2.27 10.50 12.53
N GLU A 53 -1.11 10.19 11.95
CA GLU A 53 -0.18 11.16 11.33
C GLU A 53 -0.22 11.14 9.79
N TYR A 54 -1.11 10.35 9.19
CA TYR A 54 -1.15 10.14 7.74
C TYR A 54 -1.37 11.46 6.99
N ALA A 55 -0.35 11.89 6.26
CA ALA A 55 -0.31 13.18 5.59
C ALA A 55 -1.11 13.24 4.27
N ARG A 56 -1.59 12.10 3.76
CA ARG A 56 -2.27 12.00 2.44
C ARG A 56 -1.37 12.49 1.28
N ASP A 57 -0.08 12.31 1.42
CA ASP A 57 0.93 12.73 0.45
C ASP A 57 1.05 11.71 -0.69
N VAL A 58 -0.04 11.58 -1.46
CA VAL A 58 -0.11 10.69 -2.62
C VAL A 58 -0.81 11.40 -3.77
N THR A 59 -0.34 11.15 -4.98
CA THR A 59 -1.00 11.63 -6.20
C THR A 59 -2.06 10.61 -6.61
N LEU A 60 -3.34 11.01 -6.49
CA LEU A 60 -4.45 10.18 -6.94
C LEU A 60 -4.69 10.37 -8.44
N PRO A 61 -5.14 9.32 -9.15
CA PRO A 61 -5.52 9.43 -10.55
C PRO A 61 -6.65 10.45 -10.76
N ASP A 62 -6.58 11.25 -11.81
CA ASP A 62 -7.70 12.09 -12.21
C ASP A 62 -8.81 11.22 -12.84
N ALA A 63 -9.79 10.87 -12.01
CA ALA A 63 -10.96 10.11 -12.41
C ALA A 63 -12.21 10.98 -12.60
N GLY A 64 -12.03 12.29 -12.63
CA GLY A 64 -13.10 13.28 -12.76
C GLY A 64 -13.65 13.78 -11.42
N PRO A 65 -14.34 14.94 -11.43
CA PRO A 65 -14.69 15.66 -10.20
C PRO A 65 -15.66 14.91 -9.28
N GLU A 66 -16.52 14.07 -9.82
CA GLU A 66 -17.48 13.29 -9.01
C GLU A 66 -16.78 12.21 -8.18
N ILE A 67 -15.74 11.58 -8.74
CA ILE A 67 -14.95 10.58 -8.04
C ILE A 67 -13.97 11.25 -7.07
N ALA A 68 -13.28 12.31 -7.53
CA ALA A 68 -12.37 13.08 -6.70
C ALA A 68 -13.03 13.61 -5.41
N ALA A 69 -14.31 13.97 -5.47
CA ALA A 69 -15.06 14.40 -4.29
C ALA A 69 -15.23 13.29 -3.22
N THR A 70 -14.98 12.03 -3.55
CA THR A 70 -15.12 10.87 -2.65
C THR A 70 -13.80 10.22 -2.24
N ASP A 71 -12.69 10.66 -2.80
CA ASP A 71 -11.37 10.06 -2.62
C ASP A 71 -10.97 9.87 -1.15
N TRP A 72 -11.30 10.84 -0.32
CA TRP A 72 -10.95 10.85 1.10
C TRP A 72 -12.12 10.56 2.04
N SER A 73 -13.30 10.21 1.51
CA SER A 73 -14.52 10.03 2.30
C SER A 73 -14.35 9.06 3.48
N PHE A 74 -13.57 7.99 3.31
CA PHE A 74 -13.26 7.06 4.40
C PHE A 74 -12.38 7.71 5.47
N MET A 75 -11.33 8.41 5.08
CA MET A 75 -10.39 9.05 6.00
C MET A 75 -10.96 10.31 6.67
N ASP A 76 -12.02 10.86 6.10
CA ASP A 76 -12.77 11.99 6.67
C ASP A 76 -13.84 11.53 7.66
N ASP A 77 -14.20 10.24 7.65
CA ASP A 77 -15.14 9.65 8.61
C ASP A 77 -14.40 9.18 9.87
N ALA A 78 -14.54 9.95 10.95
CA ALA A 78 -13.89 9.64 12.24
C ALA A 78 -14.32 8.28 12.82
N ALA A 79 -15.54 7.80 12.53
CA ALA A 79 -16.01 6.49 12.99
C ALA A 79 -15.29 5.35 12.23
N GLU A 80 -15.08 5.51 10.92
CA GLU A 80 -14.35 4.56 10.11
C GLU A 80 -12.85 4.51 10.51
N VAL A 81 -12.21 5.65 10.71
CA VAL A 81 -10.83 5.74 11.16
C VAL A 81 -10.68 5.11 12.56
N SER A 82 -11.60 5.37 13.46
CA SER A 82 -11.61 4.75 14.82
C SER A 82 -11.78 3.23 14.74
N ALA A 83 -12.66 2.74 13.87
CA ALA A 83 -12.86 1.31 13.66
C ALA A 83 -11.61 0.64 13.08
N LEU A 84 -10.93 1.30 12.14
CA LEU A 84 -9.65 0.83 11.59
C LEU A 84 -8.56 0.76 12.67
N ALA A 85 -8.40 1.82 13.48
CA ALA A 85 -7.46 1.86 14.60
C ALA A 85 -7.70 0.72 15.61
N THR A 86 -8.97 0.42 15.89
CA THR A 86 -9.37 -0.68 16.78
C THR A 86 -9.04 -2.06 16.22
N ALA A 87 -9.07 -2.21 14.89
CA ALA A 87 -8.76 -3.46 14.22
C ALA A 87 -7.25 -3.78 14.17
N VAL A 88 -6.39 -2.80 14.42
CA VAL A 88 -4.94 -3.01 14.46
C VAL A 88 -4.56 -3.96 15.60
N ARG A 89 -3.85 -5.03 15.24
CA ARG A 89 -3.38 -6.06 16.19
C ARG A 89 -1.89 -5.87 16.49
N GLY A 90 -1.51 -6.10 17.73
CA GLY A 90 -0.13 -5.95 18.20
C GLY A 90 0.21 -4.51 18.62
N PRO A 91 1.36 -4.33 19.27
CA PRO A 91 1.88 -3.01 19.66
C PRO A 91 2.53 -2.32 18.46
N ASP A 92 2.53 -1.00 18.49
CA ASP A 92 3.36 -0.19 17.60
C ASP A 92 4.83 -0.34 18.01
N ARG A 93 5.71 -0.40 17.01
CA ARG A 93 7.15 -0.42 17.17
C ARG A 93 7.77 0.68 16.31
N VAL A 94 8.36 1.66 16.95
CA VAL A 94 9.14 2.67 16.24
C VAL A 94 10.48 2.06 15.82
N LEU A 95 10.71 2.01 14.50
CA LEU A 95 11.98 1.54 13.93
C LEU A 95 13.00 2.67 13.90
N THR A 96 14.25 2.33 14.16
CA THR A 96 15.38 3.24 13.93
C THR A 96 15.73 3.28 12.44
N GLU A 97 16.41 4.33 11.99
CA GLU A 97 16.92 4.44 10.61
C GLU A 97 17.80 3.25 10.20
N THR A 98 18.57 2.72 11.14
CA THR A 98 19.40 1.53 10.90
C THR A 98 18.56 0.29 10.64
N GLU A 99 17.47 0.10 11.40
CA GLU A 99 16.55 -1.02 11.20
C GLU A 99 15.79 -0.90 9.88
N VAL A 100 15.31 0.31 9.53
CA VAL A 100 14.67 0.55 8.23
C VAL A 100 15.63 0.28 7.08
N THR A 101 16.87 0.73 7.19
CA THR A 101 17.91 0.47 6.17
C THR A 101 18.22 -1.02 6.03
N ALA A 102 18.28 -1.76 7.13
CA ALA A 102 18.49 -3.20 7.10
C ALA A 102 17.31 -3.95 6.47
N LEU A 103 16.07 -3.52 6.75
CA LEU A 103 14.87 -4.06 6.10
C LEU A 103 14.86 -3.76 4.60
N MET A 104 15.21 -2.56 4.18
CA MET A 104 15.34 -2.22 2.76
C MET A 104 16.37 -3.11 2.06
N ALA A 105 17.54 -3.30 2.67
CA ALA A 105 18.57 -4.19 2.11
C ALA A 105 18.08 -5.64 2.00
N PHE A 106 17.30 -6.13 2.98
CA PHE A 106 16.66 -7.43 2.89
C PHE A 106 15.65 -7.49 1.74
N LEU A 107 14.77 -6.50 1.59
CA LEU A 107 13.77 -6.47 0.53
C LEU A 107 14.39 -6.41 -0.86
N GLU A 108 15.53 -5.75 -1.02
CA GLU A 108 16.33 -5.76 -2.25
C GLU A 108 16.80 -7.17 -2.65
N THR A 109 17.06 -8.06 -1.67
CA THR A 109 17.42 -9.46 -1.99
C THR A 109 16.27 -10.26 -2.61
N LEU A 110 15.04 -9.77 -2.51
CA LEU A 110 13.84 -10.41 -3.09
C LEU A 110 13.56 -9.94 -4.52
N ARG A 111 14.46 -9.18 -5.08
CA ARG A 111 14.40 -8.67 -6.46
C ARG A 111 14.66 -9.80 -7.46
N ASP A 112 13.82 -9.86 -8.47
CA ASP A 112 13.92 -10.84 -9.56
C ASP A 112 14.21 -10.10 -10.87
N GLU A 113 15.47 -10.06 -11.25
CA GLU A 113 15.93 -9.35 -12.45
C GLU A 113 15.30 -9.91 -13.74
N THR A 114 15.00 -11.20 -13.79
CA THR A 114 14.35 -11.81 -14.96
C THR A 114 12.92 -11.30 -15.13
N ALA A 115 12.17 -11.22 -14.03
CA ALA A 115 10.81 -10.68 -14.06
C ALA A 115 10.81 -9.19 -14.42
N LEU A 116 11.76 -8.42 -13.87
CA LEU A 116 11.90 -6.99 -14.14
C LEU A 116 12.30 -6.74 -15.61
N ALA A 117 13.27 -7.48 -16.14
CA ALA A 117 13.65 -7.40 -17.55
C ALA A 117 12.50 -7.78 -18.48
N GLY A 118 11.62 -8.71 -18.05
CA GLY A 118 10.38 -9.08 -18.72
C GLY A 118 9.22 -8.12 -18.45
N ARG A 119 9.49 -6.93 -17.87
CA ARG A 119 8.48 -5.90 -17.54
C ARG A 119 7.35 -6.42 -16.63
N LEU A 120 7.65 -7.34 -15.73
CA LEU A 120 6.68 -7.99 -14.83
C LEU A 120 5.49 -8.65 -15.57
N GLY A 121 5.66 -8.98 -16.86
CA GLY A 121 4.61 -9.53 -17.70
C GLY A 121 3.69 -8.49 -18.34
N ILE A 122 3.97 -7.20 -18.18
CA ILE A 122 3.21 -6.13 -18.83
C ILE A 122 3.50 -6.13 -20.33
N PRO A 123 2.51 -6.24 -21.22
CA PRO A 123 2.74 -6.23 -22.66
C PRO A 123 3.19 -4.84 -23.14
N GLU A 124 3.88 -4.76 -24.27
CA GLU A 124 4.27 -3.48 -24.86
C GLU A 124 3.09 -2.68 -25.37
N THR A 125 2.08 -3.38 -25.85
CA THR A 125 0.84 -2.80 -26.38
C THR A 125 -0.34 -3.67 -26.01
N VAL A 126 -1.53 -3.07 -25.94
CA VAL A 126 -2.80 -3.78 -25.79
C VAL A 126 -3.69 -3.57 -27.03
N PRO A 127 -4.58 -4.53 -27.39
CA PRO A 127 -5.40 -4.43 -28.59
C PRO A 127 -6.30 -3.20 -28.63
N SER A 128 -6.67 -2.64 -27.48
CA SER A 128 -7.48 -1.42 -27.37
C SER A 128 -6.74 -0.14 -27.77
N GLY A 129 -5.39 -0.18 -27.90
CA GLY A 129 -4.57 1.00 -28.12
C GLY A 129 -4.44 1.93 -26.92
N LEU A 130 -4.95 1.55 -25.74
CA LEU A 130 -4.79 2.32 -24.53
C LEU A 130 -3.32 2.35 -24.08
N PRO A 131 -2.92 3.41 -23.35
CA PRO A 131 -1.60 3.45 -22.73
C PRO A 131 -1.38 2.25 -21.82
N VAL A 132 -0.18 1.70 -21.85
CA VAL A 132 0.23 0.61 -20.96
C VAL A 132 1.21 1.19 -19.95
N ASP A 133 1.02 0.85 -18.68
CA ASP A 133 1.94 1.26 -17.62
C ASP A 133 3.35 0.76 -17.92
N ARG A 134 4.32 1.59 -17.56
CA ARG A 134 5.74 1.24 -17.67
C ARG A 134 6.27 1.09 -16.25
N PRO A 135 6.85 -0.06 -15.91
CA PRO A 135 7.52 -0.23 -14.63
C PRO A 135 8.73 0.68 -14.51
#